data_2e5f13e51e9e3e46336c694fdbd05b28
#
_entry.id   2e5f13e51e9e3e46336c694fdbd05b28
#
_cell.length_a   1.000
_cell.length_b   1.000
_cell.length_c   1.000
_cell.angle_alpha   90.00
_cell.angle_beta   90.00
_cell.angle_gamma   90.00
#
_symmetry.space_group_name_H-M   'P 1'
#
loop_
_entity.id
_entity.type
_entity.pdbx_description
1 polymer ?
#
loop_
_entity_poly.entity_id
_entity_poly.type
_entity_poly.pdbx_seq_one_letter_code
_entity_poly.pdbx_strand_id
1 'polypeptide(L)'
;MLYDLLYKTVLTRTDPELIHDACIKAIEVTSRIPLARDAVRQMWGRRPILPVPSANQGGPFARPVPGLLGLAAGMDKEGRVVEGMDMLGFGFVEIGTFTARAQDGNDRPRMWRHPRTRAIRNRMGFNNPGADEAARRLRALRATARGRSIVVGANIG
;
A
#
# COMPACT_ATOMS: atom_id res chain seq x y z
N MET A 1 8.90 -16.09 15.63
CA MET A 1 10.34 -16.43 15.79
C MET A 1 11.24 -15.57 14.92
N LEU A 2 11.31 -15.73 13.59
CA LEU A 2 12.19 -14.89 12.75
C LEU A 2 11.81 -13.39 12.79
N TYR A 3 10.53 -13.09 12.70
CA TYR A 3 10.04 -11.71 12.79
C TYR A 3 10.35 -11.08 14.17
N ASP A 4 10.19 -11.81 15.27
CA ASP A 4 10.48 -11.28 16.60
C ASP A 4 11.98 -10.97 16.78
N LEU A 5 12.85 -11.80 16.21
CA LEU A 5 14.29 -11.54 16.19
C LEU A 5 14.59 -10.28 15.39
N LEU A 6 14.10 -10.21 14.15
CA LEU A 6 14.23 -9.03 13.29
C LEU A 6 13.68 -7.76 13.97
N TYR A 7 12.52 -7.87 14.58
CA TYR A 7 11.89 -6.75 15.29
C TYR A 7 12.79 -6.24 16.43
N LYS A 8 13.27 -7.15 17.30
CA LYS A 8 14.08 -6.81 18.47
C LYS A 8 15.48 -6.30 18.11
N THR A 9 16.09 -6.82 17.05
CA THR A 9 17.49 -6.53 16.72
C THR A 9 17.65 -5.37 15.75
N VAL A 10 16.73 -5.22 14.80
CA VAL A 10 16.82 -4.25 13.72
C VAL A 10 15.72 -3.20 13.82
N LEU A 11 14.44 -3.62 13.77
CA LEU A 11 13.34 -2.68 13.59
C LEU A 11 13.16 -1.72 14.78
N THR A 12 13.43 -2.16 16.02
CA THR A 12 13.33 -1.27 17.19
C THR A 12 14.45 -0.23 17.27
N ARG A 13 15.55 -0.44 16.55
CA ARG A 13 16.74 0.42 16.54
C ARG A 13 16.85 1.30 15.31
N THR A 14 15.96 1.09 14.34
CA THR A 14 15.97 1.83 13.06
C THR A 14 14.79 2.78 13.03
N ASP A 15 14.96 3.94 12.40
CA ASP A 15 13.87 4.89 12.17
C ASP A 15 12.70 4.18 11.45
N PRO A 16 11.45 4.29 11.97
CA PRO A 16 10.32 3.57 11.38
C PRO A 16 9.93 4.07 9.99
N GLU A 17 10.13 5.35 9.68
CA GLU A 17 9.83 5.91 8.36
C GLU A 17 10.84 5.42 7.33
N LEU A 18 12.12 5.32 7.69
CA LEU A 18 13.16 4.74 6.82
C LEU A 18 12.86 3.27 6.46
N ILE A 19 12.42 2.47 7.44
CA ILE A 19 12.02 1.08 7.18
C ILE A 19 10.79 1.02 6.28
N HIS A 20 9.80 1.88 6.49
CA HIS A 20 8.63 1.98 5.63
C HIS A 20 9.05 2.27 4.18
N ASP A 21 9.87 3.29 3.96
CA ASP A 21 10.34 3.69 2.63
C ASP A 21 11.13 2.56 1.94
N ALA A 22 11.98 1.86 2.69
CA ALA A 22 12.72 0.71 2.19
C ALA A 22 11.79 -0.46 1.78
N CYS A 23 10.76 -0.76 2.59
CA CYS A 23 9.77 -1.77 2.27
C CYS A 23 8.94 -1.40 1.04
N ILE A 24 8.46 -0.16 0.94
CA ILE A 24 7.74 0.35 -0.22
C ILE A 24 8.60 0.22 -1.48
N LYS A 25 9.88 0.60 -1.39
CA LYS A 25 10.82 0.47 -2.52
C LYS A 25 11.05 -0.99 -2.92
N ALA A 26 11.22 -1.88 -1.96
CA ALA A 26 11.37 -3.31 -2.24
C ALA A 26 10.12 -3.90 -2.93
N ILE A 27 8.92 -3.56 -2.45
CA ILE A 27 7.65 -3.98 -3.06
C ILE A 27 7.53 -3.43 -4.49
N GLU A 28 7.85 -2.14 -4.69
CA GLU A 28 7.84 -1.49 -6.00
C GLU A 28 8.74 -2.23 -7.01
N VAL A 29 10.00 -2.48 -6.63
CA VAL A 29 10.98 -3.16 -7.49
C VAL A 29 10.53 -4.60 -7.78
N THR A 30 10.14 -5.35 -6.75
CA THR A 30 9.72 -6.75 -6.89
C THR A 30 8.52 -6.89 -7.82
N SER A 31 7.54 -5.98 -7.73
CA SER A 31 6.34 -6.01 -8.56
C SER A 31 6.62 -5.78 -10.06
N ARG A 32 7.75 -5.13 -10.39
CA ARG A 32 8.17 -4.85 -11.77
C ARG A 32 8.95 -5.99 -12.42
N ILE A 33 9.49 -6.91 -11.63
CA ILE A 33 10.26 -8.06 -12.11
C ILE A 33 9.31 -9.27 -12.23
N PRO A 34 8.96 -9.74 -13.45
CA PRO A 34 7.91 -10.76 -13.62
C PRO A 34 8.13 -12.02 -12.79
N LEU A 35 9.33 -12.60 -12.83
CA LEU A 35 9.64 -13.83 -12.08
C LEU A 35 9.53 -13.64 -10.57
N ALA A 36 10.08 -12.55 -10.03
CA ALA A 36 10.02 -12.26 -8.60
C ALA A 36 8.57 -11.98 -8.14
N ARG A 37 7.85 -11.19 -8.92
CA ARG A 37 6.43 -10.92 -8.70
C ARG A 37 5.61 -12.19 -8.63
N ASP A 38 5.77 -13.09 -9.61
CA ASP A 38 4.95 -14.30 -9.71
C ASP A 38 5.31 -15.28 -8.58
N ALA A 39 6.58 -15.38 -8.19
CA ALA A 39 7.01 -16.13 -7.02
C ALA A 39 6.37 -15.60 -5.72
N VAL A 40 6.44 -14.29 -5.48
CA VAL A 40 5.80 -13.66 -4.30
C VAL A 40 4.30 -13.89 -4.30
N ARG A 41 3.64 -13.74 -5.46
CA ARG A 41 2.20 -13.98 -5.59
C ARG A 41 1.81 -15.42 -5.29
N GLN A 42 2.61 -16.40 -5.67
CA GLN A 42 2.38 -17.81 -5.32
C GLN A 42 2.54 -18.08 -3.83
N MET A 43 3.50 -17.43 -3.18
CA MET A 43 3.79 -17.65 -1.76
C MET A 43 2.81 -16.95 -0.84
N TRP A 44 2.47 -15.70 -1.11
CA TRP A 44 1.67 -14.84 -0.22
C TRP A 44 0.41 -14.26 -0.84
N GLY A 45 0.33 -14.16 -2.16
CA GLY A 45 -0.76 -13.51 -2.90
C GLY A 45 -2.01 -14.36 -3.08
N ARG A 46 -2.19 -15.43 -2.31
CA ARG A 46 -3.38 -16.30 -2.40
C ARG A 46 -4.61 -15.56 -1.92
N ARG A 47 -5.64 -15.56 -2.76
CA ARG A 47 -6.93 -14.94 -2.48
C ARG A 47 -8.01 -16.01 -2.30
N PRO A 48 -9.13 -15.67 -1.62
CA PRO A 48 -10.29 -16.53 -1.58
C PRO A 48 -10.76 -16.90 -2.98
N ILE A 49 -11.36 -18.08 -3.13
CA ILE A 49 -11.89 -18.57 -4.41
C ILE A 49 -13.08 -17.71 -4.88
N LEU A 50 -13.87 -17.19 -3.93
CA LEU A 50 -15.04 -16.38 -4.22
C LEU A 50 -14.71 -14.89 -4.09
N PRO A 51 -14.87 -14.10 -5.14
CA PRO A 51 -14.72 -12.64 -5.06
C PRO A 51 -15.85 -12.02 -4.23
N VAL A 52 -15.59 -10.85 -3.66
CA VAL A 52 -16.65 -10.03 -3.06
C VAL A 52 -17.52 -9.47 -4.19
N PRO A 53 -18.86 -9.62 -4.11
CA PRO A 53 -19.77 -9.14 -5.14
C PRO A 53 -19.65 -7.64 -5.41
N SER A 54 -19.97 -7.22 -6.64
CA SER A 54 -20.11 -5.80 -6.99
C SER A 54 -21.41 -5.20 -6.43
N ALA A 55 -21.53 -3.88 -6.48
CA ALA A 55 -22.72 -3.16 -6.01
C ALA A 55 -24.00 -3.66 -6.69
N ASN A 56 -23.96 -4.00 -7.99
CA ASN A 56 -25.09 -4.57 -8.72
C ASN A 56 -25.48 -5.99 -8.25
N GLN A 57 -24.65 -6.61 -7.43
CA GLN A 57 -24.85 -7.93 -6.83
C GLN A 57 -24.99 -7.84 -5.30
N GLY A 58 -25.27 -6.64 -4.77
CA GLY A 58 -25.41 -6.38 -3.33
C GLY A 58 -24.08 -6.17 -2.58
N GLY A 59 -22.96 -6.04 -3.28
CA GLY A 59 -21.65 -5.74 -2.66
C GLY A 59 -21.38 -4.24 -2.57
N PRO A 60 -20.33 -3.82 -1.84
CA PRO A 60 -20.04 -2.41 -1.58
C PRO A 60 -19.25 -1.71 -2.71
N PHE A 61 -18.74 -2.44 -3.69
CA PHE A 61 -17.87 -1.89 -4.74
C PHE A 61 -18.58 -1.86 -6.10
N ALA A 62 -18.17 -0.90 -6.95
CA ALA A 62 -18.72 -0.78 -8.31
C ALA A 62 -18.47 -2.02 -9.19
N ARG A 63 -17.49 -2.85 -8.83
CA ARG A 63 -17.17 -4.12 -9.49
C ARG A 63 -16.73 -5.16 -8.45
N PRO A 64 -16.77 -6.47 -8.77
CA PRO A 64 -16.27 -7.49 -7.86
C PRO A 64 -14.81 -7.26 -7.49
N VAL A 65 -14.46 -7.51 -6.24
CA VAL A 65 -13.07 -7.48 -5.77
C VAL A 65 -12.59 -8.89 -5.46
N PRO A 66 -11.31 -9.21 -5.77
CA PRO A 66 -10.81 -10.57 -5.68
C PRO A 66 -10.51 -11.05 -4.26
N GLY A 67 -10.81 -10.28 -3.23
CA GLY A 67 -10.56 -10.67 -1.83
C GLY A 67 -11.14 -9.69 -0.83
N LEU A 68 -11.36 -10.17 0.40
CA LEU A 68 -11.96 -9.40 1.50
C LEU A 68 -10.96 -8.43 2.16
N LEU A 69 -9.66 -8.70 2.05
CA LEU A 69 -8.63 -7.87 2.67
C LEU A 69 -8.26 -6.72 1.72
N GLY A 70 -8.53 -5.51 2.12
CA GLY A 70 -8.09 -4.29 1.44
C GLY A 70 -6.97 -3.58 2.17
N LEU A 71 -6.17 -2.82 1.43
CA LEU A 71 -5.20 -1.91 2.01
C LEU A 71 -5.85 -0.54 2.19
N ALA A 72 -5.82 -0.01 3.41
CA ALA A 72 -6.31 1.34 3.70
C ALA A 72 -5.29 2.41 3.29
N ALA A 73 -5.78 3.64 3.08
CA ALA A 73 -4.96 4.81 2.85
C ALA A 73 -3.92 5.05 3.96
N GLY A 74 -2.81 5.68 3.62
CA GLY A 74 -1.70 5.97 4.53
C GLY A 74 -0.49 5.05 4.39
N MET A 75 -0.64 3.85 3.81
CA MET A 75 0.49 2.98 3.50
C MET A 75 1.15 3.38 2.17
N ASP A 76 0.38 3.49 1.11
CA ASP A 76 0.84 3.98 -0.19
C ASP A 76 0.38 5.43 -0.42
N LYS A 77 1.04 6.36 0.23
CA LYS A 77 0.71 7.80 0.16
C LYS A 77 1.00 8.43 -1.19
N GLU A 78 1.73 7.73 -2.02
CA GLU A 78 2.18 8.24 -3.30
C GLU A 78 1.52 7.53 -4.50
N GLY A 79 0.80 6.44 -4.29
CA GLY A 79 0.25 5.61 -5.37
C GLY A 79 1.32 4.86 -6.18
N ARG A 80 2.41 4.44 -5.53
CA ARG A 80 3.58 3.82 -6.18
C ARG A 80 3.53 2.31 -6.24
N VAL A 81 2.85 1.68 -5.28
CA VAL A 81 2.95 0.23 -5.06
C VAL A 81 1.65 -0.52 -5.21
N VAL A 82 0.68 0.05 -5.91
CA VAL A 82 -0.62 -0.59 -6.17
C VAL A 82 -0.47 -2.00 -6.75
N GLU A 83 0.36 -2.19 -7.78
CA GLU A 83 0.63 -3.51 -8.35
C GLU A 83 1.36 -4.44 -7.39
N GLY A 84 2.19 -3.88 -6.51
CA GLY A 84 2.87 -4.62 -5.46
C GLY A 84 1.93 -5.13 -4.38
N MET A 85 0.95 -4.32 -3.99
CA MET A 85 -0.07 -4.73 -3.03
C MET A 85 -1.01 -5.78 -3.63
N ASP A 86 -1.37 -5.67 -4.92
CA ASP A 86 -2.06 -6.73 -5.66
C ASP A 86 -1.24 -8.03 -5.68
N MET A 87 0.06 -7.96 -5.90
CA MET A 87 0.99 -9.09 -5.84
C MET A 87 0.95 -9.78 -4.46
N LEU A 88 0.87 -9.00 -3.37
CA LEU A 88 0.78 -9.51 -1.99
C LEU A 88 -0.61 -10.06 -1.63
N GLY A 89 -1.60 -9.97 -2.51
CA GLY A 89 -2.91 -10.59 -2.33
C GLY A 89 -4.02 -9.67 -1.83
N PHE A 90 -3.77 -8.37 -1.70
CA PHE A 90 -4.86 -7.43 -1.38
C PHE A 90 -5.93 -7.43 -2.47
N GLY A 91 -7.19 -7.49 -2.08
CA GLY A 91 -8.34 -7.49 -2.99
C GLY A 91 -8.62 -6.11 -3.59
N PHE A 92 -8.31 -5.07 -2.83
CA PHE A 92 -8.39 -3.67 -3.26
C PHE A 92 -7.33 -2.84 -2.51
N VAL A 93 -6.99 -1.69 -3.06
CA VAL A 93 -5.96 -0.80 -2.51
C VAL A 93 -6.50 0.62 -2.48
N GLU A 94 -6.50 1.25 -1.31
CA GLU A 94 -6.76 2.66 -1.16
C GLU A 94 -5.44 3.41 -1.02
N ILE A 95 -5.18 4.32 -1.95
CA ILE A 95 -3.97 5.15 -2.00
C ILE A 95 -4.22 6.55 -1.44
N GLY A 96 -3.20 7.23 -1.01
CA GLY A 96 -3.28 8.58 -0.45
C GLY A 96 -3.08 8.58 1.07
N THR A 97 -3.50 9.63 1.76
CA THR A 97 -4.39 10.74 1.39
C THR A 97 -3.67 11.74 0.49
N PHE A 98 -4.35 12.20 -0.55
CA PHE A 98 -3.86 13.26 -1.44
C PHE A 98 -4.53 14.58 -1.12
N THR A 99 -3.74 15.65 -1.13
CA THR A 99 -4.21 17.04 -1.10
C THR A 99 -4.09 17.66 -2.49
N ALA A 100 -4.77 18.78 -2.75
CA ALA A 100 -4.71 19.45 -4.04
C ALA A 100 -3.27 19.76 -4.46
N ARG A 101 -2.47 20.28 -3.52
CA ARG A 101 -1.03 20.53 -3.72
C ARG A 101 -0.18 19.53 -2.92
N ALA A 102 1.06 19.30 -3.36
CA ALA A 102 2.04 18.53 -2.62
C ALA A 102 2.29 19.10 -1.22
N GLN A 103 2.48 18.23 -0.25
CA GLN A 103 2.85 18.58 1.13
C GLN A 103 3.98 17.70 1.62
N ASP A 104 5.00 18.30 2.25
CA ASP A 104 6.12 17.56 2.84
C ASP A 104 5.71 16.89 4.17
N GLY A 105 4.65 17.40 4.79
CA GLY A 105 4.20 16.98 6.12
C GLY A 105 5.01 17.65 7.23
N ASN A 106 4.89 17.10 8.44
CA ASN A 106 5.61 17.62 9.60
C ASN A 106 7.11 17.29 9.56
N ASP A 107 7.91 18.07 10.28
CA ASP A 107 9.35 17.81 10.46
C ASP A 107 9.60 16.44 11.11
N ARG A 108 10.70 15.81 10.69
CA ARG A 108 11.20 14.55 11.25
C ARG A 108 11.96 14.82 12.57
N PRO A 109 11.92 13.87 13.56
CA PRO A 109 11.19 12.60 13.54
C PRO A 109 9.68 12.81 13.72
N ARG A 110 8.88 12.04 13.00
CA ARG A 110 7.42 12.14 12.98
C ARG A 110 6.69 10.80 13.13
N MET A 111 7.46 9.74 13.40
CA MET A 111 6.94 8.40 13.68
C MET A 111 7.78 7.71 14.75
N TRP A 112 7.12 7.09 15.74
CA TRP A 112 7.76 6.41 16.88
C TRP A 112 7.12 5.08 17.15
N ARG A 113 7.95 4.06 17.42
CA ARG A 113 7.49 2.77 17.94
C ARG A 113 7.45 2.78 19.45
N HIS A 114 6.42 2.16 20.00
CA HIS A 114 6.28 1.86 21.41
C HIS A 114 6.32 0.35 21.64
N PRO A 115 7.51 -0.28 21.75
CA PRO A 115 7.63 -1.75 21.80
C PRO A 115 6.88 -2.39 22.96
N ARG A 116 6.82 -1.72 24.12
CA ARG A 116 6.13 -2.25 25.31
C ARG A 116 4.61 -2.40 25.10
N THR A 117 4.00 -1.49 24.38
CA THR A 117 2.56 -1.49 24.10
C THR A 117 2.23 -2.00 22.70
N ARG A 118 3.26 -2.41 21.91
CA ARG A 118 3.13 -2.81 20.51
C ARG A 118 2.39 -1.80 19.64
N ALA A 119 2.61 -0.52 19.91
CA ALA A 119 1.97 0.58 19.21
C ALA A 119 2.96 1.40 18.38
N ILE A 120 2.42 2.11 17.39
CA ILE A 120 3.12 3.14 16.61
C ILE A 120 2.37 4.46 16.81
N ARG A 121 3.10 5.48 17.16
CA ARG A 121 2.59 6.86 17.21
C ARG A 121 3.18 7.63 16.04
N ASN A 122 2.38 8.45 15.38
CA ASN A 122 2.88 9.32 14.32
C ASN A 122 2.20 10.69 14.33
N ARG A 123 2.85 11.64 13.66
CA ARG A 123 2.35 12.97 13.31
C ARG A 123 2.80 13.32 11.89
N MET A 124 2.40 12.54 10.90
CA MET A 124 2.93 12.63 9.53
C MET A 124 2.65 13.97 8.86
N GLY A 125 1.48 14.57 9.11
CA GLY A 125 1.11 15.88 8.54
C GLY A 125 0.74 15.81 7.06
N PHE A 126 0.08 14.73 6.63
CA PHE A 126 -0.43 14.55 5.26
C PHE A 126 0.64 14.69 4.16
N ASN A 127 1.85 14.18 4.42
CA ASN A 127 2.91 14.16 3.39
C ASN A 127 2.45 13.35 2.17
N ASN A 128 2.38 14.01 1.01
CA ASN A 128 1.91 13.43 -0.24
C ASN A 128 2.37 14.28 -1.45
N PRO A 129 2.41 13.70 -2.67
CA PRO A 129 2.92 14.39 -3.85
C PRO A 129 1.92 15.35 -4.53
N GLY A 130 0.70 15.48 -3.98
CA GLY A 130 -0.38 16.26 -4.58
C GLY A 130 -1.19 15.50 -5.63
N ALA A 131 -2.36 16.07 -5.94
CA ALA A 131 -3.35 15.43 -6.81
C ALA A 131 -2.86 15.23 -8.26
N ASP A 132 -2.09 16.16 -8.81
CA ASP A 132 -1.60 16.06 -10.19
C ASP A 132 -0.65 14.88 -10.38
N GLU A 133 0.30 14.69 -9.46
CA GLU A 133 1.24 13.57 -9.51
C GLU A 133 0.50 12.24 -9.26
N ALA A 134 -0.44 12.20 -8.31
CA ALA A 134 -1.29 11.05 -8.09
C ALA A 134 -2.08 10.66 -9.34
N ALA A 135 -2.69 11.64 -10.01
CA ALA A 135 -3.42 11.43 -11.26
C ALA A 135 -2.52 10.93 -12.39
N ARG A 136 -1.29 11.46 -12.50
CA ARG A 136 -0.29 10.98 -13.46
C ARG A 136 0.05 9.50 -13.24
N ARG A 137 0.30 9.11 -11.99
CA ARG A 137 0.61 7.72 -11.62
C ARG A 137 -0.57 6.79 -11.86
N LEU A 138 -1.78 7.20 -11.51
CA LEU A 138 -3.00 6.43 -11.77
C LEU A 138 -3.24 6.24 -13.28
N ARG A 139 -3.02 7.27 -14.12
CA ARG A 139 -3.09 7.13 -15.57
C ARG A 139 -2.09 6.11 -16.10
N ALA A 140 -0.85 6.16 -15.64
CA ALA A 140 0.19 5.19 -16.01
C ALA A 140 -0.19 3.75 -15.58
N LEU A 141 -0.69 3.58 -14.37
CA LEU A 141 -1.20 2.29 -13.89
C LEU A 141 -2.33 1.78 -14.80
N ARG A 142 -3.31 2.61 -15.11
CA ARG A 142 -4.48 2.25 -15.94
C ARG A 142 -4.14 2.02 -17.41
N ALA A 143 -2.97 2.44 -17.88
CA ALA A 143 -2.50 2.13 -19.23
C ALA A 143 -2.21 0.63 -19.42
N THR A 144 -1.87 -0.10 -18.34
CA THR A 144 -1.59 -1.54 -18.40
C THR A 144 -2.86 -2.37 -18.20
N ALA A 145 -2.93 -3.57 -18.81
CA ALA A 145 -4.05 -4.50 -18.62
C ALA A 145 -4.17 -4.92 -17.14
N ARG A 146 -3.03 -5.20 -16.51
CA ARG A 146 -2.95 -5.57 -15.10
C ARG A 146 -3.44 -4.42 -14.20
N GLY A 147 -2.94 -3.21 -14.40
CA GLY A 147 -3.37 -2.05 -13.62
C GLY A 147 -4.86 -1.76 -13.74
N ARG A 148 -5.48 -2.04 -14.92
CA ARG A 148 -6.93 -1.92 -15.09
C ARG A 148 -7.72 -2.95 -14.29
N SER A 149 -7.18 -4.13 -14.02
CA SER A 149 -7.87 -5.18 -13.27
C SER A 149 -7.91 -4.92 -11.75
N ILE A 150 -6.98 -4.11 -11.22
CA ILE A 150 -6.89 -3.83 -9.78
C ILE A 150 -7.98 -2.84 -9.36
N VAL A 151 -8.67 -3.13 -8.25
CA VAL A 151 -9.61 -2.17 -7.64
C VAL A 151 -8.82 -1.19 -6.80
N VAL A 152 -8.91 0.10 -7.15
CA VAL A 152 -8.19 1.18 -6.49
C VAL A 152 -9.18 2.25 -6.03
N GLY A 153 -9.10 2.60 -4.75
CA GLY A 153 -9.68 3.80 -4.17
C GLY A 153 -8.61 4.89 -4.02
N ALA A 154 -9.01 6.14 -4.07
CA ALA A 154 -8.15 7.28 -3.75
C ALA A 154 -8.76 8.05 -2.58
N ASN A 155 -7.98 8.20 -1.52
CA ASN A 155 -8.35 9.03 -0.37
C ASN A 155 -7.95 10.47 -0.65
N ILE A 156 -8.87 11.41 -0.41
CA ILE A 156 -8.72 12.83 -0.69
C ILE A 156 -8.94 13.60 0.62
N GLY A 157 -8.07 14.55 0.91
CA GLY A 157 -8.11 15.42 2.09
C GLY A 157 -8.05 16.89 1.74
#